data_e572a77514c0ce1819b9529a1a689f8e
#
_entry.id   e572a77514c0ce1819b9529a1a689f8e
#
_cell.length_a   1.000
_cell.length_b   1.000
_cell.length_c   1.000
_cell.angle_alpha   90.00
_cell.angle_beta   90.00
_cell.angle_gamma   90.00
#
_symmetry.space_group_name_H-M   'P 1'
#
loop_
_entity.id
_entity.type
_entity.pdbx_description
1 polymer ?
#
loop_
_entity_poly.entity_id
_entity_poly.type
_entity_poly.pdbx_seq_one_letter_code
_entity_poly.pdbx_strand_id
1 'polypeptide(L)'
;MKKLRKVIEIIDPVYVIEGAGVRLKRSIATQKLDYLDPFLLFDHFGSDDPEDYIAGFPMHPHRGIETVTYLLDGRVKHKDSMGNQGILERDDVQWMTSGSGIIHEEMPRPYNGKMEGFQLWVNLPAKLKMTTPRYQEVKSSGVPEINSEGGAIVKIIAGEIQGVKGAVTEIFADPIYLDVNIPAGSSFEQPIKQGHTAFAYVFQGEGTFEDLDHKSQEQETVIEATKLAIFSDGDYIKAKSKKTLFRFLLISGKPLNEPIARYGPFVMNTTDEIEQAIKDLQNHEFVK
;
A
#
# COMPACT_ATOMS: atom_id res chain seq x y z
N MET A 1 21.63 -17.69 13.67
CA MET A 1 20.44 -18.28 12.98
C MET A 1 19.57 -17.13 12.49
N LYS A 2 19.00 -17.24 11.29
CA LYS A 2 18.02 -16.25 10.80
C LYS A 2 16.75 -16.33 11.66
N LYS A 3 16.19 -15.16 12.00
CA LYS A 3 15.01 -15.01 12.86
C LYS A 3 13.76 -14.85 11.99
N LEU A 4 12.79 -15.74 12.17
CA LEU A 4 11.47 -15.63 11.54
C LEU A 4 10.69 -14.46 12.15
N ARG A 5 10.01 -13.68 11.30
CA ARG A 5 9.03 -12.68 11.73
C ARG A 5 7.69 -13.36 12.00
N LYS A 6 7.13 -13.10 13.18
CA LYS A 6 5.86 -13.65 13.63
C LYS A 6 4.75 -12.64 13.42
N VAL A 7 3.53 -13.11 13.18
CA VAL A 7 2.34 -12.25 13.26
C VAL A 7 2.14 -11.85 14.72
N ILE A 8 2.16 -10.54 14.98
CA ILE A 8 1.96 -9.98 16.33
C ILE A 8 0.60 -9.34 16.51
N GLU A 9 -0.06 -8.95 15.41
CA GLU A 9 -1.39 -8.38 15.44
C GLU A 9 -2.12 -8.65 14.12
N ILE A 10 -3.43 -8.85 14.20
CA ILE A 10 -4.34 -8.95 13.05
C ILE A 10 -5.36 -7.83 13.15
N ILE A 11 -5.48 -7.04 12.08
CA ILE A 11 -6.39 -5.92 11.97
C ILE A 11 -7.53 -6.29 11.02
N ASP A 12 -8.75 -6.24 11.51
CA ASP A 12 -9.95 -6.24 10.68
C ASP A 12 -10.19 -4.82 10.15
N PRO A 13 -10.40 -4.63 8.85
CA PRO A 13 -10.64 -3.31 8.31
C PRO A 13 -12.01 -2.77 8.73
N VAL A 14 -12.12 -1.44 8.75
CA VAL A 14 -13.39 -0.75 8.94
C VAL A 14 -13.88 -0.18 7.60
N TYR A 15 -15.21 -0.17 7.40
CA TYR A 15 -15.77 0.53 6.24
C TYR A 15 -15.77 2.04 6.49
N VAL A 16 -15.29 2.78 5.50
CA VAL A 16 -15.32 4.24 5.48
C VAL A 16 -15.83 4.72 4.11
N ILE A 17 -16.33 5.96 4.09
CA ILE A 17 -16.72 6.65 2.85
C ILE A 17 -15.75 7.81 2.68
N GLU A 18 -15.08 7.87 1.54
CA GLU A 18 -14.07 8.86 1.23
C GLU A 18 -14.31 9.51 -0.15
N GLY A 19 -13.51 10.51 -0.49
CA GLY A 19 -13.66 11.23 -1.73
C GLY A 19 -15.07 11.85 -1.86
N ALA A 20 -15.69 11.68 -3.00
CA ALA A 20 -17.05 12.16 -3.25
C ALA A 20 -18.15 11.12 -2.93
N GLY A 21 -17.82 10.03 -2.23
CA GLY A 21 -18.75 8.98 -1.84
C GLY A 21 -18.26 7.56 -2.12
N VAL A 22 -16.95 7.36 -2.23
CA VAL A 22 -16.35 6.03 -2.46
C VAL A 22 -16.34 5.22 -1.16
N ARG A 23 -16.95 4.03 -1.20
CA ARG A 23 -16.95 3.09 -0.10
C ARG A 23 -15.72 2.19 -0.16
N LEU A 24 -14.96 2.14 0.92
CA LEU A 24 -13.73 1.35 0.99
C LEU A 24 -13.51 0.74 2.38
N LYS A 25 -12.58 -0.21 2.46
CA LYS A 25 -12.16 -0.89 3.67
C LYS A 25 -10.81 -0.33 4.09
N ARG A 26 -10.74 0.33 5.24
CA ARG A 26 -9.53 0.94 5.81
C ARG A 26 -8.92 0.09 6.91
N SER A 27 -7.63 -0.22 6.80
CA SER A 27 -6.89 -0.99 7.81
C SER A 27 -5.88 -0.13 8.58
N ILE A 28 -5.22 0.84 7.94
CA ILE A 28 -4.33 1.83 8.58
C ILE A 28 -4.99 3.21 8.44
N ALA A 29 -4.80 4.09 9.36
CA ALA A 29 -5.53 5.34 9.63
C ALA A 29 -6.92 5.09 10.24
N THR A 30 -6.98 4.21 11.22
CA THR A 30 -8.19 3.88 12.00
C THR A 30 -7.96 4.19 13.48
N GLN A 31 -9.02 4.16 14.28
CA GLN A 31 -8.88 4.28 15.75
C GLN A 31 -8.04 3.16 16.37
N LYS A 32 -8.03 1.97 15.76
CA LYS A 32 -7.24 0.83 16.22
C LYS A 32 -5.78 0.93 15.79
N LEU A 33 -5.51 1.44 14.59
CA LEU A 33 -4.18 1.59 14.01
C LEU A 33 -4.10 2.93 13.28
N ASP A 34 -3.66 3.97 13.99
CA ASP A 34 -3.57 5.33 13.44
C ASP A 34 -2.53 5.42 12.31
N TYR A 35 -1.36 4.82 12.52
CA TYR A 35 -0.33 4.66 11.49
C TYR A 35 0.58 3.47 11.83
N LEU A 36 1.37 3.03 10.87
CA LEU A 36 2.37 1.97 11.00
C LEU A 36 3.66 2.42 10.30
N ASP A 37 4.46 3.26 10.97
CA ASP A 37 5.62 3.97 10.39
C ASP A 37 6.48 3.06 9.47
N PRO A 38 6.68 3.40 8.17
CA PRO A 38 6.38 4.69 7.53
C PRO A 38 4.98 4.75 6.84
N PHE A 39 4.10 3.80 7.07
CA PHE A 39 2.80 3.69 6.41
C PHE A 39 1.73 4.47 7.18
N LEU A 40 1.05 5.38 6.49
CA LEU A 40 0.12 6.33 7.08
C LEU A 40 -1.35 5.99 6.84
N LEU A 41 -1.63 5.23 5.78
CA LEU A 41 -2.97 4.84 5.38
C LEU A 41 -2.88 3.60 4.49
N PHE A 42 -3.80 2.67 4.68
CA PHE A 42 -4.00 1.54 3.77
C PHE A 42 -5.49 1.29 3.58
N ASP A 43 -5.93 1.45 2.34
CA ASP A 43 -7.31 1.23 1.90
C ASP A 43 -7.39 0.14 0.84
N HIS A 44 -8.42 -0.70 0.95
CA HIS A 44 -8.85 -1.64 -0.09
C HIS A 44 -10.24 -1.19 -0.57
N PHE A 45 -10.30 -0.68 -1.80
CA PHE A 45 -11.56 -0.38 -2.47
C PHE A 45 -11.92 -1.52 -3.41
N GLY A 46 -13.19 -1.93 -3.40
CA GLY A 46 -13.65 -3.01 -4.25
C GLY A 46 -15.14 -3.20 -4.14
N SER A 47 -15.83 -3.09 -5.29
CA SER A 47 -17.25 -3.32 -5.41
C SER A 47 -17.61 -3.72 -6.84
N ASP A 48 -18.67 -4.52 -6.98
CA ASP A 48 -19.35 -4.79 -8.25
C ASP A 48 -20.49 -3.79 -8.50
N ASP A 49 -20.81 -2.94 -7.48
CA ASP A 49 -21.82 -1.89 -7.60
C ASP A 49 -21.15 -0.55 -7.92
N PRO A 50 -21.41 0.04 -9.10
CA PRO A 50 -20.85 1.34 -9.46
C PRO A 50 -21.20 2.47 -8.47
N GLU A 51 -22.32 2.41 -7.75
CA GLU A 51 -22.71 3.44 -6.79
C GLU A 51 -21.68 3.55 -5.64
N ASP A 52 -20.99 2.46 -5.31
CA ASP A 52 -19.96 2.43 -4.27
C ASP A 52 -18.65 3.16 -4.67
N TYR A 53 -18.38 3.41 -5.96
CA TYR A 53 -17.09 3.93 -6.39
C TYR A 53 -17.11 5.03 -7.47
N ILE A 54 -18.18 5.14 -8.25
CA ILE A 54 -18.21 6.01 -9.46
C ILE A 54 -18.00 7.51 -9.16
N ALA A 55 -18.32 7.92 -7.94
CA ALA A 55 -18.14 9.30 -7.47
C ALA A 55 -16.65 9.70 -7.45
N GLY A 56 -15.74 8.74 -7.21
CA GLY A 56 -14.31 8.93 -7.28
C GLY A 56 -13.74 9.93 -6.28
N PHE A 57 -12.53 10.36 -6.59
CA PHE A 57 -11.80 11.37 -5.83
C PHE A 57 -11.54 12.58 -6.72
N PRO A 58 -12.46 13.58 -6.73
CA PRO A 58 -12.28 14.83 -7.45
C PRO A 58 -11.01 15.55 -7.01
N MET A 59 -10.60 16.60 -7.72
CA MET A 59 -9.38 17.37 -7.48
C MET A 59 -9.16 17.64 -5.98
N HIS A 60 -8.12 17.06 -5.44
CA HIS A 60 -7.71 17.19 -4.03
C HIS A 60 -6.19 17.29 -3.90
N PRO A 61 -5.69 18.00 -2.86
CA PRO A 61 -4.25 18.23 -2.66
C PRO A 61 -3.61 17.11 -1.84
N HIS A 62 -2.28 16.92 -2.00
CA HIS A 62 -1.42 16.18 -1.08
C HIS A 62 -0.11 16.94 -0.86
N ARG A 63 0.44 16.86 0.36
CA ARG A 63 1.78 17.37 0.69
C ARG A 63 2.47 16.44 1.70
N GLY A 64 3.77 16.19 1.48
CA GLY A 64 4.65 15.53 2.43
C GLY A 64 4.54 14.00 2.49
N ILE A 65 3.89 13.36 1.52
CA ILE A 65 3.70 11.91 1.43
C ILE A 65 3.96 11.38 0.02
N GLU A 66 4.04 10.07 -0.08
CA GLU A 66 3.85 9.34 -1.34
C GLU A 66 2.50 8.61 -1.28
N THR A 67 1.80 8.57 -2.41
CA THR A 67 0.57 7.79 -2.60
C THR A 67 0.79 6.71 -3.64
N VAL A 68 0.30 5.50 -3.35
CA VAL A 68 0.44 4.34 -4.23
C VAL A 68 -0.92 3.76 -4.50
N THR A 69 -1.31 3.74 -5.77
CA THR A 69 -2.50 3.06 -6.25
C THR A 69 -2.08 1.80 -7.00
N TYR A 70 -2.58 0.64 -6.60
CA TYR A 70 -2.44 -0.62 -7.33
C TYR A 70 -3.83 -1.15 -7.68
N LEU A 71 -4.12 -1.26 -8.97
CA LEU A 71 -5.44 -1.62 -9.46
C LEU A 71 -5.51 -3.11 -9.81
N LEU A 72 -6.44 -3.85 -9.21
CA LEU A 72 -6.69 -5.26 -9.51
C LEU A 72 -7.74 -5.47 -10.59
N ASP A 73 -8.72 -4.57 -10.67
CA ASP A 73 -9.77 -4.59 -11.70
C ASP A 73 -10.39 -3.20 -11.88
N GLY A 74 -10.98 -2.94 -13.06
CA GLY A 74 -11.59 -1.67 -13.39
C GLY A 74 -10.66 -0.71 -14.12
N ARG A 75 -11.04 0.56 -14.16
CA ARG A 75 -10.30 1.66 -14.78
C ARG A 75 -10.40 2.93 -13.97
N VAL A 76 -9.27 3.59 -13.72
CA VAL A 76 -9.21 4.87 -13.01
C VAL A 76 -8.48 5.89 -13.89
N LYS A 77 -9.16 6.99 -14.22
CA LYS A 77 -8.51 8.13 -14.85
C LYS A 77 -7.83 8.98 -13.79
N HIS A 78 -6.55 9.23 -13.97
CA HIS A 78 -5.76 10.18 -13.22
C HIS A 78 -5.49 11.46 -14.00
N LYS A 79 -5.47 12.59 -13.30
CA LYS A 79 -4.96 13.87 -13.79
C LYS A 79 -4.40 14.66 -12.60
N ASP A 80 -3.30 15.38 -12.82
CA ASP A 80 -2.67 16.18 -11.78
C ASP A 80 -2.28 17.61 -12.21
N SER A 81 -1.90 18.41 -11.24
CA SER A 81 -1.48 19.81 -11.42
C SER A 81 -0.14 19.99 -12.13
N MET A 82 0.64 18.91 -12.31
CA MET A 82 1.90 18.92 -13.06
C MET A 82 1.69 18.66 -14.56
N GLY A 83 0.44 18.40 -14.97
CA GLY A 83 0.09 18.08 -16.35
C GLY A 83 0.14 16.60 -16.70
N ASN A 84 0.42 15.70 -15.73
CA ASN A 84 0.31 14.28 -15.98
C ASN A 84 -1.16 13.88 -16.06
N GLN A 85 -1.43 12.93 -16.95
CA GLN A 85 -2.74 12.29 -17.09
C GLN A 85 -2.55 10.87 -17.63
N GLY A 86 -3.38 9.96 -17.16
CA GLY A 86 -3.35 8.56 -17.56
C GLY A 86 -4.64 7.83 -17.24
N ILE A 87 -4.70 6.58 -17.63
CA ILE A 87 -5.75 5.64 -17.25
C ILE A 87 -5.05 4.41 -16.68
N LEU A 88 -5.24 4.17 -15.40
CA LEU A 88 -4.84 2.91 -14.76
C LEU A 88 -5.85 1.84 -15.14
N GLU A 89 -5.34 0.69 -15.50
CA GLU A 89 -6.10 -0.51 -15.80
C GLU A 89 -5.63 -1.68 -14.91
N ARG A 90 -6.15 -2.85 -15.13
CA ARG A 90 -5.83 -4.04 -14.33
C ARG A 90 -4.32 -4.28 -14.21
N ASP A 91 -3.86 -4.47 -12.96
CA ASP A 91 -2.47 -4.72 -12.57
C ASP A 91 -1.51 -3.54 -12.83
N ASP A 92 -2.04 -2.36 -13.23
CA ASP A 92 -1.25 -1.13 -13.32
C ASP A 92 -0.98 -0.56 -11.93
N VAL A 93 0.15 0.12 -11.82
CA VAL A 93 0.61 0.79 -10.59
C VAL A 93 0.82 2.27 -10.85
N GLN A 94 0.37 3.10 -9.93
CA GLN A 94 0.71 4.51 -9.87
C GLN A 94 1.43 4.79 -8.55
N TRP A 95 2.60 5.41 -8.62
CA TRP A 95 3.35 5.88 -7.46
C TRP A 95 3.62 7.37 -7.60
N MET A 96 3.01 8.16 -6.74
CA MET A 96 3.11 9.62 -6.79
C MET A 96 3.79 10.13 -5.53
N THR A 97 4.91 10.82 -5.68
CA THR A 97 5.55 11.59 -4.62
C THR A 97 4.92 12.98 -4.60
N SER A 98 4.16 13.31 -3.56
CA SER A 98 3.50 14.63 -3.46
C SER A 98 4.47 15.75 -3.07
N GLY A 99 5.50 15.41 -2.29
CA GLY A 99 6.56 16.36 -1.90
C GLY A 99 6.02 17.70 -1.42
N SER A 100 6.45 18.78 -2.08
CA SER A 100 6.07 20.17 -1.75
C SER A 100 4.61 20.52 -2.01
N GLY A 101 3.90 19.71 -2.79
CA GLY A 101 2.47 19.85 -3.05
C GLY A 101 2.08 19.45 -4.46
N ILE A 102 1.03 18.63 -4.56
CA ILE A 102 0.38 18.24 -5.80
C ILE A 102 -1.14 18.28 -5.60
N ILE A 103 -1.88 18.60 -6.65
CA ILE A 103 -3.32 18.53 -6.67
C ILE A 103 -3.70 17.56 -7.79
N HIS A 104 -4.49 16.53 -7.47
CA HIS A 104 -4.85 15.51 -8.45
C HIS A 104 -6.30 15.03 -8.31
N GLU A 105 -6.78 14.32 -9.32
CA GLU A 105 -8.05 13.61 -9.32
C GLU A 105 -7.83 12.14 -9.72
N GLU A 106 -8.63 11.25 -9.10
CA GLU A 106 -8.69 9.82 -9.42
C GLU A 106 -10.16 9.48 -9.67
N MET A 107 -10.52 9.38 -10.95
CA MET A 107 -11.92 9.24 -11.38
C MET A 107 -12.15 7.86 -11.99
N PRO A 108 -12.89 6.98 -11.32
CA PRO A 108 -13.29 5.68 -11.86
C PRO A 108 -14.00 5.83 -13.20
N ARG A 109 -13.77 4.89 -14.10
CA ARG A 109 -14.46 4.79 -15.38
C ARG A 109 -15.31 3.53 -15.38
N PRO A 110 -16.55 3.59 -15.86
CA PRO A 110 -17.37 2.39 -15.99
C PRO A 110 -16.64 1.33 -16.83
N TYR A 111 -16.47 0.14 -16.27
CA TYR A 111 -15.85 -0.99 -16.94
C TYR A 111 -16.37 -2.29 -16.33
N ASN A 112 -17.17 -3.04 -17.08
CA ASN A 112 -17.72 -4.35 -16.69
C ASN A 112 -18.32 -4.44 -15.27
N GLY A 113 -18.66 -3.30 -14.64
CA GLY A 113 -19.31 -3.22 -13.34
C GLY A 113 -18.39 -3.42 -12.13
N LYS A 114 -17.14 -3.86 -12.30
CA LYS A 114 -16.22 -4.11 -11.18
C LYS A 114 -15.12 -3.07 -11.07
N MET A 115 -14.82 -2.68 -9.83
CA MET A 115 -13.65 -1.89 -9.44
C MET A 115 -13.00 -2.57 -8.25
N GLU A 116 -11.67 -2.80 -8.27
CA GLU A 116 -10.94 -3.32 -7.13
C GLU A 116 -9.49 -2.86 -7.16
N GLY A 117 -8.97 -2.43 -6.02
CA GLY A 117 -7.58 -2.00 -5.89
C GLY A 117 -7.24 -1.52 -4.49
N PHE A 118 -6.03 -1.01 -4.36
CA PHE A 118 -5.47 -0.58 -3.08
C PHE A 118 -4.90 0.81 -3.18
N GLN A 119 -5.04 1.54 -2.07
CA GLN A 119 -4.39 2.83 -1.84
C GLN A 119 -3.50 2.72 -0.62
N LEU A 120 -2.22 3.04 -0.77
CA LEU A 120 -1.24 3.13 0.31
C LEU A 120 -0.70 4.55 0.38
N TRP A 121 -0.59 5.11 1.59
CA TRP A 121 0.19 6.31 1.83
C TRP A 121 1.47 5.96 2.57
N VAL A 122 2.60 6.43 2.02
CA VAL A 122 3.93 6.26 2.61
C VAL A 122 4.46 7.63 3.02
N ASN A 123 4.94 7.74 4.25
CA ASN A 123 5.48 9.00 4.76
C ASN A 123 6.82 9.34 4.12
N LEU A 124 7.04 10.62 3.85
CA LEU A 124 8.33 11.14 3.45
C LEU A 124 9.14 11.59 4.67
N PRO A 125 10.47 11.33 4.72
CA PRO A 125 11.30 11.87 5.78
C PRO A 125 11.30 13.42 5.76
N ALA A 126 11.47 14.04 6.93
CA ALA A 126 11.39 15.49 7.12
C ALA A 126 12.17 16.28 6.05
N LYS A 127 13.40 15.86 5.78
CA LYS A 127 14.27 16.49 4.78
C LYS A 127 13.75 16.43 3.33
N LEU A 128 12.76 15.58 3.05
CA LEU A 128 12.22 15.35 1.71
C LEU A 128 10.73 15.73 1.59
N LYS A 129 10.11 16.21 2.68
CA LYS A 129 8.71 16.62 2.63
C LYS A 129 8.41 17.75 1.64
N MET A 130 9.40 18.59 1.39
CA MET A 130 9.30 19.68 0.42
C MET A 130 10.06 19.41 -0.88
N THR A 131 10.34 18.14 -1.20
CA THR A 131 10.94 17.75 -2.49
C THR A 131 10.00 18.04 -3.65
N THR A 132 10.55 18.15 -4.85
CA THR A 132 9.76 18.31 -6.08
C THR A 132 8.82 17.11 -6.25
N PRO A 133 7.53 17.33 -6.54
CA PRO A 133 6.59 16.26 -6.83
C PRO A 133 7.04 15.41 -8.01
N ARG A 134 6.71 14.11 -7.96
CA ARG A 134 7.06 13.16 -9.01
C ARG A 134 5.91 12.17 -9.24
N TYR A 135 5.71 11.80 -10.49
CA TYR A 135 4.70 10.85 -10.91
C TYR A 135 5.33 9.68 -11.65
N GLN A 136 4.99 8.45 -11.28
CA GLN A 136 5.37 7.22 -11.96
C GLN A 136 4.11 6.40 -12.22
N GLU A 137 3.83 6.12 -13.48
CA GLU A 137 2.80 5.16 -13.90
C GLU A 137 3.48 3.97 -14.56
N VAL A 138 3.24 2.78 -14.05
CA VAL A 138 3.77 1.53 -14.58
C VAL A 138 2.60 0.67 -15.05
N LYS A 139 2.61 0.36 -16.34
CA LYS A 139 1.64 -0.57 -16.91
C LYS A 139 1.93 -1.99 -16.46
N SER A 140 0.89 -2.82 -16.39
CA SER A 140 0.98 -4.23 -15.96
C SER A 140 2.07 -5.01 -16.69
N SER A 141 2.28 -4.73 -17.97
CA SER A 141 3.38 -5.35 -18.77
C SER A 141 4.79 -4.96 -18.32
N GLY A 142 4.92 -3.87 -17.57
CA GLY A 142 6.18 -3.40 -17.00
C GLY A 142 6.41 -3.88 -15.55
N VAL A 143 5.43 -4.54 -14.92
CA VAL A 143 5.57 -5.09 -13.56
C VAL A 143 6.21 -6.47 -13.65
N PRO A 144 7.44 -6.66 -13.14
CA PRO A 144 8.10 -7.96 -13.16
C PRO A 144 7.33 -9.00 -12.35
N GLU A 145 7.25 -10.21 -12.89
CA GLU A 145 6.65 -11.37 -12.23
C GLU A 145 7.66 -12.51 -12.17
N ILE A 146 7.75 -13.19 -11.04
CA ILE A 146 8.62 -14.35 -10.84
C ILE A 146 7.86 -15.52 -10.25
N ASN A 147 8.36 -16.73 -10.50
CA ASN A 147 7.97 -17.94 -9.77
C ASN A 147 9.01 -18.17 -8.67
N SER A 148 8.59 -18.16 -7.40
CA SER A 148 9.46 -18.45 -6.26
C SER A 148 9.76 -19.96 -6.16
N GLU A 149 10.84 -20.32 -5.46
CA GLU A 149 11.21 -21.72 -5.22
C GLU A 149 10.09 -22.51 -4.51
N GLY A 150 9.28 -21.87 -3.67
CA GLY A 150 8.14 -22.46 -2.99
C GLY A 150 6.86 -22.61 -3.84
N GLY A 151 6.89 -22.19 -5.11
CA GLY A 151 5.78 -22.29 -6.06
C GLY A 151 4.81 -21.10 -6.02
N ALA A 152 5.13 -20.02 -5.30
CA ALA A 152 4.34 -18.80 -5.34
C ALA A 152 4.68 -17.98 -6.59
N ILE A 153 3.66 -17.32 -7.15
CA ILE A 153 3.78 -16.34 -8.24
C ILE A 153 3.81 -14.95 -7.60
N VAL A 154 4.83 -14.14 -7.90
CA VAL A 154 5.05 -12.86 -7.23
C VAL A 154 5.23 -11.75 -8.25
N LYS A 155 4.35 -10.73 -8.22
CA LYS A 155 4.54 -9.46 -8.92
C LYS A 155 5.32 -8.50 -8.03
N ILE A 156 6.37 -7.89 -8.59
CA ILE A 156 7.28 -7.03 -7.85
C ILE A 156 6.98 -5.58 -8.21
N ILE A 157 6.18 -4.91 -7.38
CA ILE A 157 5.81 -3.50 -7.57
C ILE A 157 7.01 -2.62 -7.20
N ALA A 158 7.58 -2.84 -6.00
CA ALA A 158 8.75 -2.12 -5.51
C ALA A 158 9.67 -3.03 -4.71
N GLY A 159 10.95 -2.67 -4.61
CA GLY A 159 11.98 -3.43 -3.92
C GLY A 159 12.68 -4.43 -4.82
N GLU A 160 13.25 -5.49 -4.25
CA GLU A 160 14.00 -6.52 -4.97
C GLU A 160 13.74 -7.90 -4.37
N ILE A 161 13.53 -8.90 -5.20
CA ILE A 161 13.39 -10.31 -4.82
C ILE A 161 14.18 -11.18 -5.79
N GLN A 162 15.03 -12.07 -5.26
CA GLN A 162 15.87 -13.00 -6.05
C GLN A 162 16.70 -12.30 -7.16
N GLY A 163 17.15 -11.05 -6.90
CA GLY A 163 17.91 -10.26 -7.87
C GLY A 163 17.06 -9.53 -8.93
N VAL A 164 15.74 -9.72 -8.92
CA VAL A 164 14.81 -9.00 -9.81
C VAL A 164 14.29 -7.76 -9.10
N LYS A 165 14.50 -6.60 -9.71
CA LYS A 165 14.03 -5.30 -9.19
C LYS A 165 12.58 -5.04 -9.57
N GLY A 166 11.85 -4.43 -8.66
CA GLY A 166 10.48 -3.97 -8.88
C GLY A 166 10.36 -2.86 -9.92
N ALA A 167 9.14 -2.68 -10.40
CA ALA A 167 8.82 -1.74 -11.47
C ALA A 167 9.01 -0.27 -11.06
N VAL A 168 8.69 0.07 -9.81
CA VAL A 168 8.82 1.43 -9.28
C VAL A 168 10.19 1.59 -8.63
N THR A 169 10.89 2.67 -8.99
CA THR A 169 12.27 2.95 -8.55
C THR A 169 12.37 4.33 -7.92
N GLU A 170 13.53 4.62 -7.28
CA GLU A 170 13.81 5.92 -6.66
C GLU A 170 12.77 6.32 -5.61
N ILE A 171 12.46 5.42 -4.69
CA ILE A 171 11.48 5.56 -3.62
C ILE A 171 12.20 5.73 -2.28
N PHE A 172 11.61 6.50 -1.35
CA PHE A 172 12.35 6.98 -0.20
C PHE A 172 12.33 6.07 1.04
N ALA A 173 11.31 5.30 1.28
CA ALA A 173 11.21 4.47 2.48
C ALA A 173 11.88 3.08 2.34
N ASP A 174 12.72 2.86 1.31
CA ASP A 174 13.33 1.56 0.99
C ASP A 174 12.29 0.42 1.02
N PRO A 175 11.15 0.60 0.32
CA PRO A 175 10.02 -0.30 0.46
C PRO A 175 10.22 -1.60 -0.31
N ILE A 176 9.59 -2.66 0.22
CA ILE A 176 9.16 -3.84 -0.54
C ILE A 176 7.65 -3.72 -0.71
N TYR A 177 7.16 -3.89 -1.92
CA TYR A 177 5.74 -3.99 -2.23
C TYR A 177 5.54 -5.11 -3.25
N LEU A 178 5.00 -6.24 -2.78
CA LEU A 178 4.79 -7.46 -3.56
C LEU A 178 3.32 -7.85 -3.57
N ASP A 179 2.83 -8.31 -4.72
CA ASP A 179 1.58 -9.07 -4.82
C ASP A 179 1.95 -10.54 -4.90
N VAL A 180 1.67 -11.27 -3.84
CA VAL A 180 2.07 -12.68 -3.66
C VAL A 180 0.87 -13.58 -3.82
N ASN A 181 0.93 -14.47 -4.78
CA ASN A 181 -0.08 -15.48 -5.07
C ASN A 181 0.49 -16.87 -4.80
N ILE A 182 0.02 -17.54 -3.74
CA ILE A 182 0.44 -18.90 -3.34
C ILE A 182 -0.64 -19.89 -3.75
N PRO A 183 -0.41 -20.75 -4.77
CA PRO A 183 -1.32 -21.83 -5.11
C PRO A 183 -1.49 -22.82 -3.95
N ALA A 184 -2.54 -23.62 -3.97
CA ALA A 184 -2.79 -24.67 -2.99
C ALA A 184 -1.58 -25.62 -2.84
N GLY A 185 -1.16 -25.88 -1.61
CA GLY A 185 -0.03 -26.76 -1.28
C GLY A 185 1.35 -26.15 -1.48
N SER A 186 1.42 -24.86 -1.89
CA SER A 186 2.67 -24.11 -2.11
C SER A 186 3.04 -23.25 -0.91
N SER A 187 4.26 -22.69 -0.95
CA SER A 187 4.79 -21.79 0.08
C SER A 187 5.54 -20.62 -0.53
N PHE A 188 5.80 -19.65 0.31
CA PHE A 188 6.57 -18.46 -0.03
C PHE A 188 7.45 -18.05 1.13
N GLU A 189 8.68 -17.64 0.84
CA GLU A 189 9.61 -17.08 1.82
C GLU A 189 10.24 -15.82 1.25
N GLN A 190 10.26 -14.74 2.06
CA GLN A 190 10.83 -13.45 1.69
C GLN A 190 11.71 -12.91 2.81
N PRO A 191 13.00 -12.65 2.53
CA PRO A 191 13.85 -11.87 3.41
C PRO A 191 13.32 -10.43 3.57
N ILE A 192 13.32 -9.95 4.82
CA ILE A 192 12.96 -8.57 5.15
C ILE A 192 14.12 -7.98 5.97
N LYS A 193 14.53 -6.77 5.64
CA LYS A 193 15.61 -6.09 6.38
C LYS A 193 15.22 -5.93 7.84
N GLN A 194 16.15 -6.19 8.75
CA GLN A 194 15.96 -5.95 10.18
C GLN A 194 15.64 -4.48 10.44
N GLY A 195 14.77 -4.23 11.41
CA GLY A 195 14.30 -2.89 11.76
C GLY A 195 13.29 -2.31 10.79
N HIS A 196 12.98 -2.98 9.66
CA HIS A 196 11.88 -2.55 8.80
C HIS A 196 10.53 -2.98 9.38
N THR A 197 9.58 -2.08 9.35
CA THR A 197 8.16 -2.40 9.53
C THR A 197 7.70 -3.31 8.39
N ALA A 198 6.88 -4.33 8.70
CA ALA A 198 6.33 -5.21 7.69
C ALA A 198 4.90 -5.62 8.05
N PHE A 199 4.05 -5.68 7.04
CA PHE A 199 2.70 -6.22 7.14
C PHE A 199 2.30 -6.96 5.86
N ALA A 200 1.32 -7.87 5.98
CA ALA A 200 0.64 -8.47 4.84
C ALA A 200 -0.84 -8.13 4.88
N TYR A 201 -1.42 -7.80 3.73
CA TYR A 201 -2.86 -7.67 3.58
C TYR A 201 -3.39 -8.79 2.72
N VAL A 202 -4.13 -9.72 3.33
CA VAL A 202 -4.76 -10.84 2.63
C VAL A 202 -6.02 -10.33 1.94
N PHE A 203 -6.14 -10.54 0.63
CA PHE A 203 -7.30 -10.07 -0.12
C PHE A 203 -8.03 -11.16 -0.90
N GLN A 204 -7.42 -12.37 -1.00
CA GLN A 204 -8.08 -13.51 -1.63
C GLN A 204 -7.66 -14.83 -0.98
N GLY A 205 -8.63 -15.67 -0.68
CA GLY A 205 -8.42 -16.99 -0.08
C GLY A 205 -7.96 -16.94 1.36
N GLU A 206 -7.21 -17.95 1.78
CA GLU A 206 -6.75 -18.13 3.16
C GLU A 206 -5.42 -18.87 3.22
N GLY A 207 -4.64 -18.60 4.25
CA GLY A 207 -3.37 -19.30 4.49
C GLY A 207 -2.78 -18.99 5.85
N THR A 208 -1.56 -19.45 6.09
CA THR A 208 -0.86 -19.25 7.35
C THR A 208 0.46 -18.54 7.13
N PHE A 209 0.83 -17.67 8.06
CA PHE A 209 2.20 -17.22 8.23
C PHE A 209 2.85 -18.06 9.33
N GLU A 210 4.02 -18.67 9.06
CA GLU A 210 4.68 -19.55 10.02
C GLU A 210 5.02 -18.84 11.32
N ASP A 211 4.80 -19.54 12.43
CA ASP A 211 5.34 -19.24 13.76
C ASP A 211 6.17 -20.43 14.24
N LEU A 212 7.44 -20.22 14.61
CA LEU A 212 8.34 -21.30 15.02
C LEU A 212 8.22 -21.72 16.50
N ASP A 213 7.33 -21.12 17.28
CA ASP A 213 7.13 -21.53 18.68
C ASP A 213 6.27 -22.81 18.79
N HIS A 214 6.78 -23.90 18.20
CA HIS A 214 6.18 -25.25 18.30
C HIS A 214 6.22 -25.88 19.71
N LYS A 215 6.26 -25.11 20.77
CA LYS A 215 6.16 -25.67 22.13
C LYS A 215 4.74 -25.94 22.58
N SER A 216 3.75 -25.43 21.89
CA SER A 216 2.34 -25.80 22.06
C SER A 216 1.81 -26.36 20.74
N GLN A 217 1.09 -27.47 20.79
CA GLN A 217 0.29 -28.02 19.69
C GLN A 217 -0.90 -27.07 19.35
N GLU A 218 -0.70 -25.77 19.44
CA GLU A 218 -1.72 -24.77 19.19
C GLU A 218 -1.85 -24.52 17.68
N GLN A 219 -3.07 -24.47 17.24
CA GLN A 219 -3.51 -24.31 15.88
C GLN A 219 -2.76 -23.18 15.17
N GLU A 220 -2.15 -23.49 14.02
CA GLU A 220 -1.66 -22.47 13.08
C GLU A 220 -2.77 -21.43 12.85
N THR A 221 -2.47 -20.15 13.07
CA THR A 221 -3.43 -19.07 12.84
C THR A 221 -3.66 -18.92 11.35
N VAL A 222 -4.82 -19.36 10.88
CA VAL A 222 -5.26 -19.13 9.50
C VAL A 222 -5.72 -17.68 9.37
N ILE A 223 -5.22 -17.00 8.36
CA ILE A 223 -5.63 -15.62 8.03
C ILE A 223 -6.41 -15.67 6.73
N GLU A 224 -7.64 -15.22 6.81
CA GLU A 224 -8.60 -15.14 5.70
C GLU A 224 -8.51 -13.80 4.98
N ALA A 225 -9.14 -13.73 3.82
CA ALA A 225 -9.24 -12.50 3.03
C ALA A 225 -9.87 -11.32 3.82
N THR A 226 -9.43 -10.15 3.46
CA THR A 226 -9.73 -8.83 4.05
C THR A 226 -9.19 -8.62 5.46
N LYS A 227 -8.02 -9.21 5.78
CA LYS A 227 -7.32 -8.99 7.05
C LYS A 227 -5.90 -8.50 6.82
N LEU A 228 -5.43 -7.60 7.67
CA LEU A 228 -4.06 -7.11 7.70
C LEU A 228 -3.30 -7.76 8.86
N ALA A 229 -2.20 -8.42 8.57
CA ALA A 229 -1.30 -9.05 9.55
C ALA A 229 -0.04 -8.21 9.72
N ILE A 230 0.24 -7.75 10.94
CA ILE A 230 1.47 -7.03 11.29
C ILE A 230 2.51 -8.01 11.81
N PHE A 231 3.76 -7.86 11.37
CA PHE A 231 4.86 -8.75 11.74
C PHE A 231 5.80 -8.13 12.77
N SER A 232 6.35 -8.99 13.64
CA SER A 232 7.47 -8.65 14.52
C SER A 232 8.73 -8.33 13.73
N ASP A 233 9.76 -7.79 14.38
CA ASP A 233 11.09 -7.69 13.78
C ASP A 233 11.77 -9.06 13.63
N GLY A 234 12.57 -9.21 12.59
CA GLY A 234 13.30 -10.43 12.22
C GLY A 234 13.90 -10.33 10.81
N ASP A 235 14.35 -11.48 10.29
CA ASP A 235 15.11 -11.54 9.03
C ASP A 235 14.26 -11.95 7.82
N TYR A 236 13.13 -12.67 8.04
CA TYR A 236 12.32 -13.17 6.94
C TYR A 236 10.87 -13.48 7.37
N ILE A 237 9.98 -13.50 6.40
CA ILE A 237 8.58 -13.93 6.52
C ILE A 237 8.42 -15.22 5.73
N LYS A 238 7.60 -16.14 6.25
CA LYS A 238 7.24 -17.36 5.56
C LYS A 238 5.74 -17.58 5.60
N ALA A 239 5.18 -17.91 4.44
CA ALA A 239 3.75 -18.11 4.25
C ALA A 239 3.46 -19.43 3.55
N LYS A 240 2.30 -20.02 3.84
CA LYS A 240 1.85 -21.28 3.23
C LYS A 240 0.36 -21.24 2.89
N SER A 241 0.02 -21.84 1.77
CA SER A 241 -1.35 -22.23 1.47
C SER A 241 -1.53 -23.74 1.63
N LYS A 242 -2.63 -24.18 2.22
CA LYS A 242 -2.92 -25.63 2.40
C LYS A 242 -3.83 -26.18 1.32
N LYS A 243 -5.04 -25.64 1.19
CA LYS A 243 -6.11 -26.23 0.37
C LYS A 243 -6.62 -25.30 -0.73
N THR A 244 -6.48 -24.01 -0.53
CA THR A 244 -7.04 -22.98 -1.41
C THR A 244 -5.93 -22.04 -1.89
N LEU A 245 -6.23 -21.18 -2.83
CA LEU A 245 -5.39 -20.04 -3.15
C LEU A 245 -5.20 -19.15 -1.90
N PHE A 246 -3.99 -18.62 -1.72
CA PHE A 246 -3.68 -17.62 -0.70
C PHE A 246 -2.96 -16.44 -1.35
N ARG A 247 -3.64 -15.30 -1.49
CA ARG A 247 -3.09 -14.12 -2.15
C ARG A 247 -3.12 -12.93 -1.21
N PHE A 248 -1.99 -12.23 -1.12
CA PHE A 248 -1.82 -11.09 -0.24
C PHE A 248 -0.80 -10.10 -0.81
N LEU A 249 -0.94 -8.85 -0.40
CA LEU A 249 0.14 -7.88 -0.54
C LEU A 249 1.12 -8.05 0.62
N LEU A 250 2.42 -8.15 0.33
CA LEU A 250 3.48 -8.05 1.33
C LEU A 250 4.16 -6.70 1.18
N ILE A 251 4.06 -5.90 2.23
CA ILE A 251 4.58 -4.54 2.23
C ILE A 251 5.53 -4.38 3.42
N SER A 252 6.72 -3.84 3.16
CA SER A 252 7.66 -3.44 4.21
C SER A 252 8.37 -2.13 3.86
N GLY A 253 8.86 -1.42 4.88
CA GLY A 253 9.57 -0.17 4.69
C GLY A 253 10.35 0.21 5.93
N LYS A 254 11.36 1.07 5.73
CA LYS A 254 12.18 1.60 6.82
C LYS A 254 11.37 2.63 7.62
N PRO A 255 11.13 2.42 8.92
CA PRO A 255 10.48 3.42 9.76
C PRO A 255 11.32 4.70 9.82
N LEU A 256 10.66 5.84 9.81
CA LEU A 256 11.32 7.16 9.83
C LEU A 256 11.66 7.59 11.25
N ASN A 257 10.85 7.17 12.23
CA ASN A 257 10.98 7.56 13.63
C ASN A 257 11.02 9.10 13.81
N GLU A 258 10.22 9.80 13.01
CA GLU A 258 10.10 11.25 13.02
C GLU A 258 8.71 11.66 13.51
N PRO A 259 8.55 12.86 14.11
CA PRO A 259 7.24 13.38 14.48
C PRO A 259 6.31 13.46 13.26
N ILE A 260 5.01 13.21 13.49
CA ILE A 260 3.97 13.31 12.47
C ILE A 260 2.94 14.34 12.92
N ALA A 261 2.78 15.40 12.11
CA ALA A 261 1.66 16.32 12.18
C ALA A 261 0.78 16.08 10.95
N ARG A 262 -0.53 15.82 11.16
CA ARG A 262 -1.45 15.48 10.07
C ARG A 262 -2.72 16.34 10.14
N TYR A 263 -3.12 16.85 8.98
CA TYR A 263 -4.43 17.47 8.80
C TYR A 263 -4.99 17.10 7.42
N GLY A 264 -5.98 16.22 7.38
CA GLY A 264 -6.52 15.69 6.15
C GLY A 264 -5.43 15.07 5.25
N PRO A 265 -5.24 15.59 4.01
CA PRO A 265 -4.27 15.06 3.05
C PRO A 265 -2.85 15.62 3.21
N PHE A 266 -2.60 16.46 4.23
CA PHE A 266 -1.29 17.04 4.52
C PHE A 266 -0.65 16.29 5.69
N VAL A 267 0.59 15.83 5.49
CA VAL A 267 1.37 15.17 6.53
C VAL A 267 2.77 15.76 6.58
N MET A 268 3.03 16.50 7.65
CA MET A 268 4.28 17.19 7.91
C MET A 268 4.89 16.70 9.22
N ASN A 269 5.89 17.40 9.74
CA ASN A 269 6.52 17.06 11.02
C ASN A 269 6.05 17.97 12.18
N THR A 270 5.54 19.17 11.87
CA THR A 270 5.08 20.14 12.87
C THR A 270 3.71 20.73 12.50
N THR A 271 3.01 21.28 13.49
CA THR A 271 1.74 22.00 13.28
C THR A 271 1.95 23.24 12.42
N ASP A 272 3.06 23.97 12.62
CA ASP A 272 3.37 25.17 11.85
C ASP A 272 3.52 24.88 10.36
N GLU A 273 4.12 23.72 10.01
CA GLU A 273 4.22 23.27 8.62
C GLU A 273 2.85 22.91 8.02
N ILE A 274 1.92 22.37 8.82
CA ILE A 274 0.54 22.13 8.40
C ILE A 274 -0.18 23.46 8.15
N GLU A 275 -0.04 24.44 9.07
CA GLU A 275 -0.63 25.77 8.89
C GLU A 275 -0.08 26.45 7.62
N GLN A 276 1.21 26.30 7.36
CA GLN A 276 1.80 26.81 6.13
C GLN A 276 1.23 26.14 4.89
N ALA A 277 1.03 24.81 4.91
CA ALA A 277 0.41 24.08 3.79
C ALA A 277 -1.01 24.58 3.49
N ILE A 278 -1.80 24.88 4.53
CA ILE A 278 -3.15 25.42 4.39
C ILE A 278 -3.10 26.86 3.80
N LYS A 279 -2.19 27.70 4.29
CA LYS A 279 -1.99 29.07 3.77
C LYS A 279 -1.58 29.05 2.29
N ASP A 280 -0.63 28.20 1.93
CA ASP A 280 -0.16 28.05 0.54
C ASP A 280 -1.34 27.65 -0.39
N LEU A 281 -2.22 26.72 0.07
CA LEU A 281 -3.39 26.30 -0.69
C LEU A 281 -4.39 27.45 -0.87
N GLN A 282 -4.67 28.22 0.20
CA GLN A 282 -5.58 29.37 0.17
C GLN A 282 -5.09 30.48 -0.74
N ASN A 283 -3.77 30.69 -0.78
CA ASN A 283 -3.12 31.74 -1.59
C ASN A 283 -2.84 31.31 -3.03
N HIS A 284 -3.20 30.08 -3.45
CA HIS A 284 -2.87 29.51 -4.76
C HIS A 284 -1.34 29.34 -4.99
N GLU A 285 -0.56 29.17 -3.92
CA GLU A 285 0.89 28.96 -3.92
C GLU A 285 1.28 27.52 -3.58
N PHE A 286 0.31 26.61 -3.55
CA PHE A 286 0.48 25.24 -3.10
C PHE A 286 1.28 24.38 -4.09
N VAL A 287 1.04 24.54 -5.39
CA VAL A 287 1.78 23.89 -6.47
C VAL A 287 2.92 24.82 -6.88
N LYS A 288 4.15 24.29 -6.79
CA LYS A 288 5.39 25.08 -7.05
C LYS A 288 6.08 24.58 -8.29
#